data_594dd3e501706af9959793fc7172691f
#
_entry.id   594dd3e501706af9959793fc7172691f
#
_cell.length_a   1.000
_cell.length_b   1.000
_cell.length_c   1.000
_cell.angle_alpha   90.00
_cell.angle_beta   90.00
_cell.angle_gamma   90.00
#
_symmetry.space_group_name_H-M   'P 1'
#
loop_
_entity.id
_entity.type
_entity.pdbx_description
1 polymer ?
#
loop_
_entity_poly.entity_id
_entity_poly.type
_entity_poly.pdbx_seq_one_letter_code
_entity_poly.pdbx_strand_id
1 'polypeptide(L)'
;DSRGGDSPGGKPTLVDVGSCWDYFRRHEDVFHVVALDLEPRRPTVLRCDFLNVRIGDPGLEDADVDADMDADMDGSPRFLPRNVAGAVVMSLVLSYVPTPRQRGEMVRRAREVLMDDGRGVLLIVTPHSTDKGHCAHKALPVLKEWRASIESMGFERVRYERMRSVHCLAFRTVGEGPGTKKAGEAPPMRIAFDGPDWETKS
;
A
#
# COMPACT_ATOMS: atom_id res chain seq x y z
N ASP A 1 14.80 19.69 -19.75
CA ASP A 1 13.86 20.19 -18.75
C ASP A 1 12.44 19.76 -19.11
N SER A 2 12.13 18.50 -18.85
CA SER A 2 10.75 17.97 -18.95
C SER A 2 10.31 17.62 -17.54
N ARG A 3 9.87 18.63 -16.81
CA ARG A 3 9.17 18.43 -15.53
C ARG A 3 7.80 17.86 -15.85
N GLY A 4 7.51 16.67 -15.35
CA GLY A 4 6.21 16.02 -15.44
C GLY A 4 5.10 16.99 -15.06
N GLY A 5 4.18 17.23 -16.01
CA GLY A 5 3.14 18.23 -15.88
C GLY A 5 2.11 17.84 -14.84
N ASP A 6 2.12 18.54 -13.72
CA ASP A 6 0.92 18.72 -12.89
C ASP A 6 -0.12 19.44 -13.76
N SER A 7 -1.12 18.75 -14.24
CA SER A 7 -2.30 19.40 -14.79
C SER A 7 -3.01 20.11 -13.63
N PRO A 8 -3.11 21.43 -13.61
CA PRO A 8 -3.81 22.15 -12.56
C PRO A 8 -5.30 21.85 -12.67
N GLY A 9 -5.82 20.95 -11.82
CA GLY A 9 -7.25 20.66 -11.72
C GLY A 9 -7.67 19.21 -11.78
N GLY A 10 -6.75 18.24 -11.95
CA GLY A 10 -7.05 16.82 -11.90
C GLY A 10 -7.30 16.33 -10.46
N LYS A 11 -8.29 15.43 -10.27
CA LYS A 11 -8.51 14.79 -8.97
C LYS A 11 -7.31 13.91 -8.61
N PRO A 12 -6.83 13.92 -7.35
CA PRO A 12 -5.76 13.02 -6.93
C PRO A 12 -6.22 11.56 -7.03
N THR A 13 -5.33 10.68 -7.48
CA THR A 13 -5.59 9.24 -7.53
C THR A 13 -5.51 8.65 -6.13
N LEU A 14 -6.53 7.87 -5.74
CA LEU A 14 -6.57 7.07 -4.53
C LEU A 14 -6.60 5.59 -4.92
N VAL A 15 -5.59 4.83 -4.49
CA VAL A 15 -5.54 3.38 -4.68
C VAL A 15 -6.00 2.69 -3.39
N ASP A 16 -7.10 1.96 -3.44
CA ASP A 16 -7.67 1.20 -2.32
C ASP A 16 -7.30 -0.28 -2.46
N VAL A 17 -6.33 -0.72 -1.68
CA VAL A 17 -5.78 -2.08 -1.72
C VAL A 17 -6.51 -2.98 -0.73
N GLY A 18 -7.11 -4.05 -1.22
CA GLY A 18 -8.02 -4.90 -0.45
C GLY A 18 -9.40 -4.27 -0.30
N SER A 19 -9.88 -3.63 -1.36
CA SER A 19 -11.11 -2.83 -1.36
C SER A 19 -12.37 -3.64 -1.15
N CYS A 20 -12.41 -4.89 -1.65
CA CYS A 20 -13.54 -5.81 -1.57
C CYS A 20 -14.89 -5.22 -2.05
N TRP A 21 -15.39 -4.17 -1.43
CA TRP A 21 -16.71 -3.57 -1.62
C TRP A 21 -16.71 -2.18 -2.26
N ASP A 22 -15.56 -1.62 -2.61
CA ASP A 22 -15.44 -0.30 -3.24
C ASP A 22 -16.02 0.85 -2.40
N TYR A 23 -15.65 0.90 -1.12
CA TYR A 23 -16.20 1.90 -0.20
C TYR A 23 -15.83 3.34 -0.54
N PHE A 24 -14.70 3.57 -1.24
CA PHE A 24 -14.24 4.91 -1.61
C PHE A 24 -14.90 5.45 -2.87
N ARG A 25 -15.62 4.63 -3.64
CA ARG A 25 -16.33 5.08 -4.85
C ARG A 25 -17.29 6.24 -4.60
N ARG A 26 -17.88 6.30 -3.41
CA ARG A 26 -18.73 7.43 -2.99
C ARG A 26 -18.01 8.78 -2.94
N HIS A 27 -16.70 8.81 -3.05
CA HIS A 27 -15.83 9.99 -3.00
C HIS A 27 -15.17 10.27 -4.36
N GLU A 28 -15.73 9.76 -5.46
CA GLU A 28 -15.27 10.04 -6.83
C GLU A 28 -15.45 11.51 -7.24
N ASP A 29 -16.22 12.27 -6.48
CA ASP A 29 -16.27 13.72 -6.59
C ASP A 29 -14.93 14.39 -6.22
N VAL A 30 -14.15 13.78 -5.32
CA VAL A 30 -12.87 14.30 -4.80
C VAL A 30 -11.68 13.55 -5.38
N PHE A 31 -11.76 12.21 -5.54
CA PHE A 31 -10.67 11.34 -5.94
C PHE A 31 -10.97 10.62 -7.26
N HIS A 32 -9.90 10.32 -8.00
CA HIS A 32 -9.94 9.22 -8.97
C HIS A 32 -9.64 7.92 -8.22
N VAL A 33 -10.68 7.08 -8.01
CA VAL A 33 -10.56 5.87 -7.18
C VAL A 33 -10.17 4.67 -8.03
N VAL A 34 -9.06 4.00 -7.67
CA VAL A 34 -8.62 2.72 -8.22
C VAL A 34 -8.74 1.68 -7.11
N ALA A 35 -9.81 0.91 -7.14
CA ALA A 35 -10.11 -0.12 -6.16
C ALA A 35 -9.56 -1.48 -6.61
N LEU A 36 -8.71 -2.10 -5.79
CA LEU A 36 -8.00 -3.35 -6.09
C LEU A 36 -8.31 -4.40 -5.02
N ASP A 37 -8.57 -5.64 -5.43
CA ASP A 37 -8.74 -6.78 -4.50
C ASP A 37 -8.34 -8.09 -5.17
N LEU A 38 -7.83 -9.03 -4.40
CA LEU A 38 -7.52 -10.38 -4.89
C LEU A 38 -8.81 -11.15 -5.27
N GLU A 39 -9.89 -10.93 -4.51
CA GLU A 39 -11.21 -11.52 -4.72
C GLU A 39 -12.32 -10.46 -4.65
N PRO A 40 -12.50 -9.65 -5.69
CA PRO A 40 -13.45 -8.54 -5.69
C PRO A 40 -14.90 -9.00 -5.53
N ARG A 41 -15.67 -8.27 -4.72
CA ARG A 41 -17.11 -8.50 -4.51
C ARG A 41 -18.00 -7.55 -5.33
N ARG A 42 -17.39 -6.63 -6.05
CA ARG A 42 -18.07 -5.67 -6.92
C ARG A 42 -17.39 -5.63 -8.29
N PRO A 43 -18.14 -5.48 -9.39
CA PRO A 43 -17.56 -5.37 -10.72
C PRO A 43 -16.72 -4.11 -10.95
N THR A 44 -16.84 -3.12 -10.06
CA THR A 44 -16.07 -1.87 -10.07
C THR A 44 -14.72 -2.00 -9.36
N VAL A 45 -14.48 -3.09 -8.65
CA VAL A 45 -13.20 -3.42 -8.03
C VAL A 45 -12.41 -4.30 -9.00
N LEU A 46 -11.22 -3.89 -9.34
CA LEU A 46 -10.34 -4.64 -10.24
C LEU A 46 -9.72 -5.82 -9.49
N ARG A 47 -9.76 -7.01 -10.11
CA ARG A 47 -9.03 -8.16 -9.58
C ARG A 47 -7.53 -7.87 -9.70
N CYS A 48 -6.81 -7.89 -8.58
CA CYS A 48 -5.39 -7.60 -8.59
C CYS A 48 -4.69 -8.25 -7.40
N ASP A 49 -3.64 -9.03 -7.67
CA ASP A 49 -2.68 -9.42 -6.65
C ASP A 49 -1.65 -8.31 -6.48
N PHE A 50 -1.87 -7.45 -5.49
CA PHE A 50 -1.00 -6.31 -5.23
C PHE A 50 0.44 -6.70 -4.87
N LEU A 51 0.70 -7.93 -4.43
CA LEU A 51 2.06 -8.43 -4.18
C LEU A 51 2.80 -8.78 -5.49
N ASN A 52 2.08 -9.15 -6.54
CA ASN A 52 2.69 -9.66 -7.76
C ASN A 52 2.45 -8.77 -9.00
N VAL A 53 1.51 -7.81 -8.94
CA VAL A 53 1.28 -6.89 -10.06
C VAL A 53 2.56 -6.12 -10.39
N ARG A 54 2.86 -5.94 -11.66
CA ARG A 54 4.02 -5.15 -12.10
C ARG A 54 3.82 -3.68 -11.74
N ILE A 55 4.85 -3.03 -11.17
CA ILE A 55 4.89 -1.58 -10.93
C ILE A 55 6.05 -1.01 -11.73
N GLY A 56 5.81 0.04 -12.52
CA GLY A 56 6.83 0.61 -13.38
C GLY A 56 6.51 2.02 -13.87
N ASP A 57 7.37 2.54 -14.74
CA ASP A 57 7.21 3.87 -15.31
C ASP A 57 6.36 3.80 -16.59
N PRO A 58 5.38 4.70 -16.75
CA PRO A 58 4.61 4.78 -17.98
C PRO A 58 5.57 5.06 -19.17
N GLY A 59 5.57 4.19 -20.17
CA GLY A 59 6.38 4.37 -21.38
C GLY A 59 7.75 3.69 -21.39
N LEU A 60 8.15 2.97 -20.32
CA LEU A 60 9.27 2.02 -20.33
C LEU A 60 8.76 0.59 -20.61
N GLU A 61 7.78 0.47 -21.45
CA GLU A 61 7.27 -0.81 -21.91
C GLU A 61 8.30 -1.44 -22.84
N ASP A 62 8.63 -2.69 -22.59
CA ASP A 62 9.36 -3.51 -23.54
C ASP A 62 8.60 -3.42 -24.88
N ALA A 63 9.29 -3.02 -25.93
CA ALA A 63 8.73 -2.75 -27.26
C ALA A 63 8.07 -3.98 -27.93
N ASP A 64 7.95 -5.09 -27.23
CA ASP A 64 7.41 -6.37 -27.69
C ASP A 64 6.04 -6.74 -27.05
N VAL A 65 5.41 -5.87 -26.28
CA VAL A 65 4.07 -6.12 -25.74
C VAL A 65 3.09 -5.21 -26.47
N ASP A 66 2.24 -5.80 -27.30
CA ASP A 66 1.19 -5.09 -28.03
C ASP A 66 0.44 -4.12 -27.12
N ALA A 67 0.42 -2.85 -27.48
CA ALA A 67 -0.13 -1.72 -26.72
C ALA A 67 -1.65 -1.80 -26.43
N ASP A 68 -2.31 -2.87 -26.89
CA ASP A 68 -3.75 -3.09 -26.73
C ASP A 68 -4.16 -3.91 -25.49
N MET A 69 -3.23 -4.25 -24.58
CA MET A 69 -3.51 -5.20 -23.50
C MET A 69 -3.05 -4.72 -22.11
N ASP A 70 -3.54 -3.57 -21.65
CA ASP A 70 -3.30 -3.08 -20.28
C ASP A 70 -3.98 -3.92 -19.17
N ALA A 71 -4.81 -4.88 -19.55
CA ALA A 71 -5.51 -5.79 -18.65
C ALA A 71 -5.45 -7.23 -19.15
N ASP A 72 -5.47 -8.19 -18.22
CA ASP A 72 -5.70 -9.60 -18.54
C ASP A 72 -7.12 -9.82 -19.08
N MET A 73 -7.38 -10.97 -19.72
CA MET A 73 -8.69 -11.31 -20.28
C MET A 73 -9.84 -11.26 -19.26
N ASP A 74 -9.51 -11.26 -17.96
CA ASP A 74 -10.46 -11.13 -16.84
C ASP A 74 -10.57 -9.69 -16.31
N GLY A 75 -9.94 -8.70 -16.98
CA GLY A 75 -9.94 -7.28 -16.58
C GLY A 75 -8.96 -6.94 -15.44
N SER A 76 -8.08 -7.86 -15.07
CA SER A 76 -7.05 -7.61 -14.05
C SER A 76 -5.97 -6.68 -14.59
N PRO A 77 -5.55 -5.64 -13.84
CA PRO A 77 -4.45 -4.79 -14.27
C PRO A 77 -3.14 -5.59 -14.25
N ARG A 78 -2.44 -5.62 -15.38
CA ARG A 78 -1.09 -6.21 -15.47
C ARG A 78 -0.04 -5.32 -14.86
N PHE A 79 -0.34 -4.04 -14.76
CA PHE A 79 0.59 -2.99 -14.47
C PHE A 79 -0.04 -1.88 -13.63
N LEU A 80 0.71 -1.36 -12.67
CA LEU A 80 0.39 -0.14 -11.93
C LEU A 80 1.49 0.89 -12.19
N PRO A 81 1.13 2.12 -12.57
CA PRO A 81 2.12 3.16 -12.78
C PRO A 81 2.84 3.54 -11.47
N ARG A 82 4.12 3.88 -11.58
CA ARG A 82 4.93 4.42 -10.48
C ARG A 82 4.62 5.90 -10.25
N ASN A 83 4.70 6.36 -9.01
CA ASN A 83 4.62 7.78 -8.63
C ASN A 83 3.35 8.53 -9.07
N VAL A 84 2.21 7.85 -9.16
CA VAL A 84 0.95 8.44 -9.64
C VAL A 84 -0.09 8.66 -8.56
N ALA A 85 -0.06 7.90 -7.47
CA ALA A 85 -1.09 7.97 -6.45
C ALA A 85 -0.82 9.09 -5.44
N GLY A 86 -1.82 9.93 -5.21
CA GLY A 86 -1.82 10.87 -4.09
C GLY A 86 -2.09 10.17 -2.76
N ALA A 87 -2.84 9.05 -2.79
CA ALA A 87 -3.10 8.23 -1.61
C ALA A 87 -3.13 6.74 -1.94
N VAL A 88 -2.60 5.92 -1.02
CA VAL A 88 -2.82 4.46 -0.97
C VAL A 88 -3.47 4.12 0.36
N VAL A 89 -4.56 3.37 0.32
CA VAL A 89 -5.29 2.91 1.50
C VAL A 89 -5.12 1.39 1.64
N MET A 90 -4.80 0.94 2.85
CA MET A 90 -4.73 -0.45 3.26
C MET A 90 -5.63 -0.66 4.47
N SER A 91 -6.92 -0.82 4.22
CA SER A 91 -7.90 -0.98 5.29
C SER A 91 -8.11 -2.45 5.62
N LEU A 92 -7.64 -2.87 6.80
CA LEU A 92 -7.70 -4.23 7.36
C LEU A 92 -6.94 -5.29 6.56
N VAL A 93 -6.48 -5.02 5.34
CA VAL A 93 -5.85 -6.00 4.44
C VAL A 93 -4.57 -6.61 5.03
N LEU A 94 -3.70 -5.81 5.66
CA LEU A 94 -2.42 -6.29 6.18
C LEU A 94 -2.57 -7.39 7.25
N SER A 95 -3.67 -7.43 7.98
CA SER A 95 -3.93 -8.49 8.96
C SER A 95 -4.29 -9.84 8.33
N TYR A 96 -4.65 -9.86 7.04
CA TYR A 96 -4.93 -11.08 6.28
C TYR A 96 -3.73 -11.57 5.46
N VAL A 97 -2.70 -10.74 5.29
CA VAL A 97 -1.48 -11.14 4.58
C VAL A 97 -0.69 -12.13 5.46
N PRO A 98 -0.35 -13.32 4.94
CA PRO A 98 0.11 -14.46 5.76
C PRO A 98 1.41 -14.21 6.51
N THR A 99 2.40 -13.59 5.86
CA THR A 99 3.75 -13.50 6.45
C THR A 99 4.18 -12.06 6.72
N PRO A 100 5.03 -11.82 7.74
CA PRO A 100 5.61 -10.52 8.02
C PRO A 100 6.36 -9.90 6.83
N ARG A 101 7.04 -10.73 6.04
CA ARG A 101 7.78 -10.27 4.83
C ARG A 101 6.81 -9.75 3.77
N GLN A 102 5.73 -10.49 3.49
CA GLN A 102 4.72 -10.05 2.55
C GLN A 102 4.02 -8.75 2.99
N ARG A 103 3.76 -8.56 4.30
CA ARG A 103 3.20 -7.29 4.81
C ARG A 103 4.14 -6.11 4.57
N GLY A 104 5.44 -6.31 4.83
CA GLY A 104 6.45 -5.31 4.51
C GLY A 104 6.50 -5.01 3.02
N GLU A 105 6.45 -6.05 2.19
CA GLU A 105 6.44 -5.91 0.74
C GLU A 105 5.20 -5.15 0.24
N MET A 106 4.01 -5.37 0.80
CA MET A 106 2.82 -4.58 0.49
C MET A 106 3.07 -3.08 0.70
N VAL A 107 3.69 -2.71 1.82
CA VAL A 107 3.99 -1.30 2.13
C VAL A 107 5.09 -0.74 1.22
N ARG A 108 6.13 -1.54 0.91
CA ARG A 108 7.18 -1.14 -0.03
C ARG A 108 6.60 -0.85 -1.42
N ARG A 109 5.69 -1.69 -1.89
CA ARG A 109 5.01 -1.52 -3.18
C ARG A 109 4.09 -0.30 -3.16
N ALA A 110 3.39 -0.03 -2.04
CA ALA A 110 2.63 1.20 -1.89
C ALA A 110 3.53 2.45 -2.03
N ARG A 111 4.78 2.39 -1.50
CA ARG A 111 5.75 3.48 -1.66
C ARG A 111 6.11 3.74 -3.12
N GLU A 112 6.18 2.70 -3.95
CA GLU A 112 6.48 2.83 -5.37
C GLU A 112 5.33 3.46 -6.17
N VAL A 113 4.08 3.17 -5.80
CA VAL A 113 2.89 3.71 -6.47
C VAL A 113 2.61 5.16 -6.04
N LEU A 114 2.92 5.50 -4.79
CA LEU A 114 2.71 6.83 -4.23
C LEU A 114 3.64 7.89 -4.84
N MET A 115 3.12 9.10 -5.02
CA MET A 115 3.89 10.28 -5.42
C MET A 115 5.10 10.46 -4.51
N ASP A 116 6.27 10.73 -5.12
CA ASP A 116 7.58 10.77 -4.44
C ASP A 116 8.00 12.19 -4.00
N ASP A 117 7.13 13.16 -4.18
CA ASP A 117 7.38 14.58 -3.92
C ASP A 117 7.03 15.02 -2.49
N GLY A 118 6.81 14.09 -1.57
CA GLY A 118 6.39 14.34 -0.19
C GLY A 118 4.88 14.61 -0.03
N ARG A 119 4.08 14.46 -1.09
CA ARG A 119 2.61 14.60 -1.05
C ARG A 119 1.87 13.27 -0.97
N GLY A 120 2.53 12.16 -1.34
CA GLY A 120 1.94 10.83 -1.29
C GLY A 120 1.60 10.40 0.15
N VAL A 121 0.39 9.89 0.36
CA VAL A 121 -0.11 9.50 1.68
C VAL A 121 -0.45 8.01 1.72
N LEU A 122 0.13 7.29 2.68
CA LEU A 122 -0.25 5.91 3.01
C LEU A 122 -1.16 5.91 4.23
N LEU A 123 -2.36 5.36 4.08
CA LEU A 123 -3.32 5.16 5.17
C LEU A 123 -3.43 3.67 5.49
N ILE A 124 -3.19 3.30 6.75
CA ILE A 124 -3.33 1.93 7.23
C ILE A 124 -4.37 1.90 8.33
N VAL A 125 -5.37 1.04 8.17
CA VAL A 125 -6.31 0.67 9.22
C VAL A 125 -6.07 -0.79 9.60
N THR A 126 -5.83 -1.06 10.89
CA THR A 126 -5.55 -2.40 11.36
C THR A 126 -6.31 -2.70 12.67
N PRO A 127 -6.78 -3.94 12.90
CA PRO A 127 -7.52 -4.26 14.11
C PRO A 127 -6.62 -4.21 15.36
N HIS A 128 -7.20 -4.00 16.52
CA HIS A 128 -6.47 -4.04 17.80
C HIS A 128 -5.75 -5.36 18.07
N SER A 129 -6.23 -6.45 17.47
CA SER A 129 -5.60 -7.77 17.54
C SER A 129 -4.21 -7.81 16.90
N THR A 130 -3.89 -6.87 16.00
CA THR A 130 -2.57 -6.74 15.40
C THR A 130 -1.49 -6.52 16.46
N ASP A 131 -1.79 -5.71 17.48
CA ASP A 131 -0.86 -5.34 18.56
C ASP A 131 -1.03 -6.21 19.84
N LYS A 132 -2.20 -6.83 20.02
CA LYS A 132 -2.54 -7.61 21.20
C LYS A 132 -2.98 -9.01 20.79
N GLY A 133 -2.07 -9.98 20.91
CA GLY A 133 -2.42 -11.40 20.79
C GLY A 133 -3.40 -11.86 21.87
N HIS A 134 -3.85 -13.12 21.79
CA HIS A 134 -4.73 -13.75 22.78
C HIS A 134 -4.14 -13.76 24.22
N CYS A 135 -2.82 -13.56 24.36
CA CYS A 135 -2.13 -13.43 25.63
C CYS A 135 -1.84 -11.94 25.90
N ALA A 136 -2.78 -11.23 26.52
CA ALA A 136 -2.70 -9.79 26.81
C ALA A 136 -1.42 -9.35 27.56
N HIS A 137 -0.76 -10.25 28.30
CA HIS A 137 0.49 -9.98 29.03
C HIS A 137 1.76 -10.10 28.16
N LYS A 138 1.64 -10.52 26.90
CA LYS A 138 2.74 -10.61 25.91
C LYS A 138 2.50 -9.70 24.70
N ALA A 139 1.78 -8.60 24.90
CA ALA A 139 1.60 -7.61 23.82
C ALA A 139 2.97 -7.14 23.35
N LEU A 140 3.35 -7.55 22.16
CA LEU A 140 4.53 -7.00 21.49
C LEU A 140 4.24 -5.55 21.12
N PRO A 141 5.23 -4.65 21.17
CA PRO A 141 5.05 -3.28 20.71
C PRO A 141 5.00 -3.22 19.18
N VAL A 142 4.13 -4.03 18.58
CA VAL A 142 4.03 -4.30 17.13
C VAL A 142 3.88 -3.01 16.33
N LEU A 143 3.04 -2.09 16.78
CA LEU A 143 2.83 -0.83 16.07
C LEU A 143 4.05 0.10 16.15
N LYS A 144 4.93 -0.06 17.15
CA LYS A 144 6.23 0.65 17.16
C LYS A 144 7.19 0.06 16.15
N GLU A 145 7.23 -1.28 16.05
CA GLU A 145 8.01 -1.99 15.04
C GLU A 145 7.52 -1.62 13.63
N TRP A 146 6.21 -1.63 13.40
CA TRP A 146 5.60 -1.21 12.13
C TRP A 146 6.00 0.22 11.77
N ARG A 147 5.94 1.14 12.74
CA ARG A 147 6.36 2.51 12.51
C ARG A 147 7.81 2.56 12.02
N ALA A 148 8.73 1.92 12.72
CA ALA A 148 10.15 1.92 12.37
C ALA A 148 10.37 1.29 10.97
N SER A 149 9.70 0.17 10.68
CA SER A 149 9.76 -0.50 9.38
C SER A 149 9.24 0.39 8.26
N ILE A 150 8.08 1.04 8.44
CA ILE A 150 7.48 1.93 7.45
C ILE A 150 8.34 3.17 7.24
N GLU A 151 8.82 3.80 8.31
CA GLU A 151 9.70 4.96 8.22
C GLU A 151 11.03 4.63 7.51
N SER A 152 11.57 3.41 7.66
CA SER A 152 12.78 2.98 6.94
C SER A 152 12.58 2.82 5.43
N MET A 153 11.33 2.72 4.97
CA MET A 153 10.96 2.63 3.55
C MET A 153 10.68 4.01 2.90
N GLY A 154 11.07 5.11 3.53
CA GLY A 154 10.90 6.46 2.98
C GLY A 154 9.54 7.08 3.29
N PHE A 155 9.03 6.80 4.46
CA PHE A 155 7.82 7.43 4.98
C PHE A 155 8.09 8.20 6.27
N GLU A 156 7.23 9.15 6.60
CA GLU A 156 7.14 9.83 7.88
C GLU A 156 5.73 9.70 8.45
N ARG A 157 5.59 9.26 9.70
CA ARG A 157 4.27 9.19 10.33
C ARG A 157 3.74 10.59 10.64
N VAL A 158 2.59 10.93 10.03
CA VAL A 158 1.93 12.23 10.24
C VAL A 158 0.76 12.15 11.23
N ARG A 159 0.11 10.99 11.36
CA ARG A 159 -1.00 10.82 12.30
C ARG A 159 -1.10 9.37 12.80
N TYR A 160 -1.55 9.24 14.04
CA TYR A 160 -1.99 7.99 14.62
C TYR A 160 -3.25 8.26 15.43
N GLU A 161 -4.27 7.40 15.25
CA GLU A 161 -5.50 7.48 16.00
C GLU A 161 -5.95 6.07 16.41
N ARG A 162 -6.31 5.93 17.68
CA ARG A 162 -6.88 4.71 18.20
C ARG A 162 -8.39 4.87 18.29
N MET A 163 -9.11 4.11 17.50
CA MET A 163 -10.56 4.01 17.54
C MET A 163 -11.01 2.83 18.41
N ARG A 164 -12.32 2.59 18.51
CA ARG A 164 -12.90 1.56 19.38
C ARG A 164 -12.34 0.15 19.15
N SER A 165 -12.11 -0.24 17.89
CA SER A 165 -11.71 -1.61 17.51
C SER A 165 -10.50 -1.67 16.58
N VAL A 166 -10.02 -0.51 16.11
CA VAL A 166 -8.94 -0.42 15.13
C VAL A 166 -7.93 0.66 15.48
N HIS A 167 -6.74 0.51 14.92
CA HIS A 167 -5.72 1.54 14.85
C HIS A 167 -5.71 2.15 13.45
N CYS A 168 -5.67 3.47 13.37
CA CYS A 168 -5.55 4.22 12.12
C CYS A 168 -4.19 4.92 12.11
N LEU A 169 -3.39 4.66 11.08
CA LEU A 169 -2.07 5.22 10.91
C LEU A 169 -2.01 5.95 9.56
N ALA A 170 -1.47 7.15 9.57
CA ALA A 170 -1.22 7.91 8.35
C ALA A 170 0.27 8.25 8.27
N PHE A 171 0.82 7.97 7.11
CA PHE A 171 2.21 8.28 6.76
C PHE A 171 2.22 9.09 5.46
N ARG A 172 3.19 9.99 5.32
CA ARG A 172 3.46 10.64 4.04
C ARG A 172 4.78 10.17 3.48
N THR A 173 4.93 10.21 2.18
CA THR A 173 6.21 9.95 1.53
C THR A 173 7.21 11.03 1.91
N VAL A 174 8.46 10.63 2.11
CA VAL A 174 9.58 11.57 2.22
C VAL A 174 10.26 11.56 0.86
N GLY A 175 10.34 12.72 0.20
CA GLY A 175 11.00 12.84 -1.09
C GLY A 175 12.47 12.41 -1.03
N GLU A 176 13.05 12.03 -2.16
CA GLU A 176 14.46 11.64 -2.23
C GLU A 176 15.36 12.81 -1.81
N GLY A 177 15.77 12.80 -0.54
CA GLY A 177 16.83 13.66 -0.03
C GLY A 177 18.18 12.94 -0.11
N PRO A 178 19.32 13.66 -0.01
CA PRO A 178 20.63 13.04 0.10
C PRO A 178 20.67 12.19 1.37
N GLY A 179 20.51 10.85 1.22
CA GLY A 179 20.48 9.89 2.33
C GLY A 179 19.28 8.93 2.33
N THR A 180 18.27 9.11 1.50
CA THR A 180 17.21 8.11 1.29
C THR A 180 17.84 6.91 0.61
N LYS A 181 18.03 5.84 1.37
CA LYS A 181 18.46 4.55 0.81
C LYS A 181 17.40 4.09 -0.19
N LYS A 182 17.82 3.81 -1.43
CA LYS A 182 16.99 3.02 -2.36
C LYS A 182 16.43 1.84 -1.59
N ALA A 183 15.13 1.63 -1.66
CA ALA A 183 14.45 0.58 -0.92
C ALA A 183 15.15 -0.76 -1.16
N GLY A 184 15.88 -1.22 -0.15
CA GLY A 184 16.38 -2.58 -0.06
C GLY A 184 15.22 -3.57 0.13
N GLU A 185 15.53 -4.77 0.54
CA GLU A 185 14.52 -5.74 0.94
C GLU A 185 13.56 -5.12 1.98
N ALA A 186 12.26 -5.30 1.77
CA ALA A 186 11.24 -4.76 2.66
C ALA A 186 11.40 -5.34 4.08
N PRO A 187 11.46 -4.50 5.12
CA PRO A 187 11.55 -5.00 6.48
C PRO A 187 10.28 -5.78 6.86
N PRO A 188 10.40 -6.87 7.62
CA PRO A 188 9.26 -7.66 8.02
C PRO A 188 8.35 -6.87 8.97
N MET A 189 7.04 -7.01 8.78
CA MET A 189 6.01 -6.36 9.61
C MET A 189 5.21 -7.45 10.33
N ARG A 190 5.58 -7.74 11.58
CA ARG A 190 4.94 -8.78 12.40
C ARG A 190 3.57 -8.34 12.89
N ILE A 191 2.73 -9.32 13.20
CA ILE A 191 1.52 -9.16 14.01
C ILE A 191 1.62 -10.05 15.26
N ALA A 192 0.79 -9.78 16.26
CA ALA A 192 0.85 -10.50 17.53
C ALA A 192 0.61 -12.02 17.42
N PHE A 193 0.05 -12.49 16.31
CA PHE A 193 -0.22 -13.91 16.04
C PHE A 193 0.89 -14.66 15.30
N ASP A 194 1.91 -13.98 14.77
CA ASP A 194 2.98 -14.63 13.98
C ASP A 194 3.81 -15.62 14.83
N GLY A 195 3.86 -15.43 16.14
CA GLY A 195 4.65 -16.25 17.05
C GLY A 195 6.16 -15.97 16.96
N PRO A 196 7.00 -16.64 17.77
CA PRO A 196 8.44 -16.44 17.78
C PRO A 196 9.14 -16.98 16.52
N ASP A 197 8.57 -18.01 15.91
CA ASP A 197 9.20 -18.74 14.80
C ASP A 197 8.80 -18.23 13.42
N TRP A 198 8.38 -16.97 13.32
CA TRP A 198 7.88 -16.39 12.07
C TRP A 198 8.96 -16.33 10.96
N GLU A 199 10.24 -16.27 11.32
CA GLU A 199 11.35 -16.22 10.36
C GLU A 199 11.54 -17.55 9.58
N THR A 200 11.14 -18.66 10.18
CA THR A 200 11.30 -20.01 9.59
C THR A 200 10.08 -20.45 8.78
N LYS A 201 8.97 -19.69 8.85
CA LYS A 201 7.76 -19.96 8.08
C LYS A 201 7.84 -19.19 6.75
N SER A 202 8.47 -19.80 5.78
CA SER A 202 8.54 -19.35 4.37
C SER A 202 7.38 -19.93 3.57
#